data_66d5dc0ac9a6829c25353306db23531f
#
_entry.id   66d5dc0ac9a6829c25353306db23531f
#
_cell.length_a   1.000
_cell.length_b   1.000
_cell.length_c   1.000
_cell.angle_alpha   90.00
_cell.angle_beta   90.00
_cell.angle_gamma   90.00
#
_symmetry.space_group_name_H-M   'P 1'
#
loop_
_entity.id
_entity.type
_entity.pdbx_description
1 polymer ?
#
loop_
_entity_poly.entity_id
_entity_poly.type
_entity_poly.pdbx_seq_one_letter_code
_entity_poly.pdbx_strand_id
1 'polypeptide(L)'
;MTPRSRFAVVAALVLAVAACGPRDQTSSPSSPSPDGSPVAGACPTTPAPQGTPEGWDVSTQNPSVFPQIIGSNACGPSRLMFSFLDAQNVPVGSPDRTLDVALYDLGADPAKPLITGTATFIWAIEPTVGVYVLNADLPTAGVWGAEFRTAVGGGAPETIRVGFDVQPTSTVVAVGDPAPPTDNPTLADVGGDVTKISTDAKPVEAFYQTSIADAVAARKPFVVVFATPKFCKTAQCGPTLDRVKPIAAAHPDVTFINVEPYQLEPIDGQLQPVLTGDSPDLTTATATDEWRLTAEPWVFVVDGEGIVTSSLMLIFSDEELEAAVAAVE
;
A
#
# COMPACT_ATOMS: atom_id res chain seq x y z
N MET A 1 20.05 61.62 -7.45
CA MET A 1 21.43 61.95 -7.82
C MET A 1 22.07 60.66 -8.31
N THR A 2 22.17 60.49 -9.63
CA THR A 2 23.05 59.57 -10.36
C THR A 2 24.51 60.08 -10.28
N PRO A 3 25.59 59.36 -10.70
CA PRO A 3 25.64 58.47 -11.85
C PRO A 3 26.59 57.24 -11.79
N ARG A 4 26.38 56.28 -12.72
CA ARG A 4 27.24 55.72 -13.77
C ARG A 4 28.70 55.26 -13.41
N SER A 5 29.04 54.00 -13.69
CA SER A 5 30.05 53.74 -14.71
C SER A 5 30.07 52.28 -15.20
N ARG A 6 30.11 52.17 -16.53
CA ARG A 6 30.28 50.96 -17.36
C ARG A 6 31.75 50.61 -17.41
N PHE A 7 32.08 49.31 -17.55
CA PHE A 7 33.21 48.87 -18.40
C PHE A 7 32.90 47.48 -18.96
N ALA A 8 32.88 47.42 -20.26
CA ALA A 8 32.88 46.23 -21.08
C ALA A 8 34.36 45.87 -21.41
N VAL A 9 34.69 44.59 -21.47
CA VAL A 9 35.87 44.11 -22.19
C VAL A 9 35.45 42.87 -23.01
N VAL A 10 35.79 42.94 -24.28
CA VAL A 10 35.60 42.00 -25.38
C VAL A 10 36.87 41.25 -25.59
N ALA A 11 36.77 40.10 -26.27
CA ALA A 11 37.76 39.30 -26.99
C ALA A 11 38.16 37.98 -26.30
N ALA A 12 38.38 36.90 -26.95
CA ALA A 12 38.46 36.56 -28.35
C ALA A 12 38.25 35.05 -28.55
N LEU A 13 37.76 34.75 -29.73
CA LEU A 13 37.54 33.46 -30.34
C LEU A 13 38.87 32.75 -30.67
N VAL A 14 39.01 31.44 -30.39
CA VAL A 14 39.93 30.55 -31.11
C VAL A 14 39.21 29.26 -31.46
N LEU A 15 38.97 29.09 -32.74
CA LEU A 15 38.59 27.83 -33.38
C LEU A 15 39.82 26.91 -33.48
N ALA A 16 39.70 25.66 -33.09
CA ALA A 16 40.55 24.59 -33.57
C ALA A 16 39.69 23.45 -34.12
N VAL A 17 39.77 23.28 -35.42
CA VAL A 17 39.20 22.15 -36.17
C VAL A 17 40.21 21.03 -36.14
N ALA A 18 39.82 19.82 -35.75
CA ALA A 18 40.59 18.61 -36.05
C ALA A 18 39.69 17.39 -36.22
N ALA A 19 39.52 17.00 -37.44
CA ALA A 19 39.58 15.66 -38.05
C ALA A 19 38.70 14.52 -37.47
N CYS A 20 37.76 14.11 -38.32
CA CYS A 20 37.08 12.81 -38.36
C CYS A 20 38.07 11.65 -38.55
N GLY A 21 37.89 10.59 -37.75
CA GLY A 21 38.37 9.24 -38.03
C GLY A 21 37.31 8.24 -37.51
N PRO A 22 36.90 7.25 -38.33
CA PRO A 22 35.95 6.24 -37.88
C PRO A 22 36.64 5.27 -36.91
N ARG A 23 36.09 5.13 -35.72
CA ARG A 23 36.52 4.12 -34.78
C ARG A 23 35.49 3.00 -34.74
N ASP A 24 35.87 1.85 -35.25
CA ASP A 24 35.14 0.60 -35.08
C ASP A 24 34.90 0.34 -33.57
N GLN A 25 33.64 0.34 -33.20
CA GLN A 25 33.21 -0.16 -31.90
C GLN A 25 33.04 -1.67 -32.02
N THR A 26 34.05 -2.41 -31.64
CA THR A 26 33.91 -3.81 -31.28
C THR A 26 33.12 -3.87 -29.98
N SER A 27 31.85 -4.22 -30.08
CA SER A 27 31.01 -4.59 -28.96
C SER A 27 31.54 -5.87 -28.31
N SER A 28 32.13 -5.73 -27.13
CA SER A 28 32.40 -6.88 -26.26
C SER A 28 31.05 -7.51 -25.82
N PRO A 29 30.90 -8.83 -25.87
CA PRO A 29 29.72 -9.48 -25.38
C PRO A 29 29.68 -9.34 -23.83
N SER A 30 28.64 -8.72 -23.33
CA SER A 30 28.31 -8.72 -21.90
C SER A 30 28.04 -10.16 -21.47
N SER A 31 28.84 -10.68 -20.57
CA SER A 31 28.56 -11.95 -19.92
C SER A 31 27.21 -11.87 -19.19
N PRO A 32 26.33 -12.87 -19.31
CA PRO A 32 25.13 -12.94 -18.51
C PRO A 32 25.52 -13.17 -17.05
N SER A 33 25.09 -12.28 -16.15
CA SER A 33 25.09 -12.55 -14.70
C SER A 33 24.20 -13.77 -14.45
N PRO A 34 24.68 -14.80 -13.74
CA PRO A 34 23.81 -15.86 -13.26
C PRO A 34 23.23 -15.41 -11.93
N ASP A 35 22.00 -14.98 -11.92
CA ASP A 35 21.01 -15.07 -10.83
C ASP A 35 19.78 -14.26 -11.25
N GLY A 36 19.07 -14.80 -12.21
CA GLY A 36 17.70 -14.42 -12.49
C GLY A 36 16.79 -15.29 -11.62
N SER A 37 16.47 -14.84 -10.43
CA SER A 37 15.17 -15.21 -9.84
C SER A 37 14.09 -14.90 -10.89
N PRO A 38 13.09 -15.76 -11.09
CA PRO A 38 12.04 -15.46 -12.05
C PRO A 38 11.37 -14.16 -11.60
N VAL A 39 11.60 -13.10 -12.36
CA VAL A 39 10.74 -11.91 -12.33
C VAL A 39 9.35 -12.49 -12.61
N ALA A 40 8.45 -12.41 -11.65
CA ALA A 40 7.05 -12.75 -11.84
C ALA A 40 6.62 -12.13 -13.17
N GLY A 41 6.11 -12.94 -14.09
CA GLY A 41 5.91 -12.54 -15.47
C GLY A 41 5.20 -11.20 -15.52
N ALA A 42 5.71 -10.26 -16.33
CA ALA A 42 5.13 -8.92 -16.42
C ALA A 42 3.62 -9.06 -16.66
N CYS A 43 2.83 -8.40 -15.82
CA CYS A 43 1.38 -8.43 -15.93
C CYS A 43 0.95 -7.95 -17.32
N PRO A 44 0.16 -8.73 -18.06
CA PRO A 44 -0.35 -8.29 -19.36
C PRO A 44 -1.20 -7.02 -19.16
N THR A 45 -1.02 -6.06 -20.04
CA THR A 45 -1.82 -4.83 -20.03
C THR A 45 -2.81 -4.84 -21.17
N THR A 46 -4.08 -4.63 -20.88
CA THR A 46 -5.10 -4.47 -21.92
C THR A 46 -5.14 -3.01 -22.41
N PRO A 47 -5.40 -2.79 -23.71
CA PRO A 47 -5.56 -1.44 -24.24
C PRO A 47 -6.70 -0.71 -23.56
N ALA A 48 -6.54 0.58 -23.31
CA ALA A 48 -7.65 1.39 -22.79
C ALA A 48 -8.82 1.39 -23.81
N PRO A 49 -10.08 1.30 -23.33
CA PRO A 49 -11.24 1.38 -24.21
C PRO A 49 -11.29 2.74 -24.92
N GLN A 50 -11.82 2.77 -26.15
CA GLN A 50 -12.01 4.03 -26.89
C GLN A 50 -13.25 4.77 -26.35
N GLY A 51 -13.06 5.53 -25.29
CA GLY A 51 -14.12 6.21 -24.54
C GLY A 51 -14.75 5.32 -23.47
N THR A 52 -15.78 5.83 -22.81
CA THR A 52 -16.50 5.09 -21.76
C THR A 52 -17.43 4.05 -22.39
N PRO A 53 -17.25 2.74 -22.10
CA PRO A 53 -18.14 1.72 -22.64
C PRO A 53 -19.59 1.93 -22.22
N GLU A 54 -20.54 1.42 -23.02
CA GLU A 54 -21.96 1.53 -22.72
C GLU A 54 -22.31 0.95 -21.35
N GLY A 55 -23.05 1.70 -20.54
CA GLY A 55 -23.46 1.32 -19.18
C GLY A 55 -22.40 1.56 -18.10
N TRP A 56 -21.20 2.09 -18.44
CA TRP A 56 -20.13 2.40 -17.50
C TRP A 56 -19.99 3.89 -17.19
N ASP A 57 -20.78 4.75 -17.80
CA ASP A 57 -20.83 6.17 -17.48
C ASP A 57 -21.61 6.40 -16.17
N VAL A 58 -20.89 6.69 -15.11
CA VAL A 58 -21.46 7.01 -13.78
C VAL A 58 -22.45 8.18 -13.85
N SER A 59 -22.22 9.16 -14.73
CA SER A 59 -23.07 10.34 -14.84
C SER A 59 -24.48 10.02 -15.37
N THR A 60 -24.66 8.87 -16.04
CA THR A 60 -25.95 8.41 -16.55
C THR A 60 -26.72 7.54 -15.56
N GLN A 61 -26.07 7.11 -14.48
CA GLN A 61 -26.66 6.35 -13.40
C GLN A 61 -27.24 7.34 -12.36
N ASN A 62 -28.25 6.91 -11.64
CA ASN A 62 -28.81 7.71 -10.55
C ASN A 62 -28.81 6.86 -9.26
N PRO A 63 -27.62 6.54 -8.74
CA PRO A 63 -27.49 5.65 -7.60
C PRO A 63 -27.93 6.34 -6.30
N SER A 64 -28.47 5.54 -5.38
CA SER A 64 -28.77 6.01 -4.02
C SER A 64 -27.53 6.14 -3.15
N VAL A 65 -26.44 5.46 -3.51
CA VAL A 65 -25.14 5.48 -2.83
C VAL A 65 -23.99 5.49 -3.83
N PHE A 66 -22.86 6.04 -3.44
CA PHE A 66 -21.68 6.24 -4.28
C PHE A 66 -20.54 5.34 -3.80
N PRO A 67 -20.18 4.30 -4.55
CA PRO A 67 -19.08 3.42 -4.18
C PRO A 67 -17.72 4.11 -4.32
N GLN A 68 -16.84 3.82 -3.37
CA GLN A 68 -15.42 4.17 -3.40
C GLN A 68 -14.61 2.88 -3.42
N ILE A 69 -13.64 2.77 -4.29
CA ILE A 69 -12.67 1.68 -4.32
C ILE A 69 -11.41 2.18 -3.63
N ILE A 70 -11.03 1.52 -2.54
CA ILE A 70 -9.94 1.94 -1.66
C ILE A 70 -8.77 0.97 -1.84
N GLY A 71 -7.58 1.50 -2.03
CA GLY A 71 -6.35 0.70 -2.06
C GLY A 71 -5.50 0.92 -3.30
N SER A 72 -4.37 0.22 -3.32
CA SER A 72 -3.47 0.15 -4.48
C SER A 72 -3.86 -1.08 -5.29
N ASN A 73 -4.72 -0.87 -6.30
CA ASN A 73 -5.18 -1.96 -7.15
C ASN A 73 -4.10 -2.29 -8.18
N ALA A 74 -3.54 -3.46 -8.10
CA ALA A 74 -2.53 -3.94 -9.02
C ALA A 74 -2.85 -5.35 -9.52
N CYS A 75 -2.22 -5.73 -10.59
CA CYS A 75 -2.29 -7.07 -11.16
C CYS A 75 -1.79 -8.11 -10.16
N GLY A 76 -2.39 -9.31 -10.19
CA GLY A 76 -2.13 -10.40 -9.26
C GLY A 76 -3.10 -10.42 -8.08
N PRO A 77 -2.73 -11.14 -7.01
CA PRO A 77 -3.55 -11.23 -5.80
C PRO A 77 -3.78 -9.84 -5.19
N SER A 78 -5.03 -9.44 -5.10
CA SER A 78 -5.45 -8.11 -4.63
C SER A 78 -6.56 -8.24 -3.60
N ARG A 79 -6.44 -7.45 -2.52
CA ARG A 79 -7.47 -7.27 -1.52
C ARG A 79 -8.17 -5.94 -1.78
N LEU A 80 -9.31 -6.03 -2.48
CA LEU A 80 -10.11 -4.86 -2.84
C LEU A 80 -10.99 -4.45 -1.67
N MET A 81 -10.96 -3.18 -1.31
CA MET A 81 -11.85 -2.59 -0.30
C MET A 81 -12.82 -1.62 -0.96
N PHE A 82 -14.07 -1.68 -0.51
CA PHE A 82 -15.13 -0.82 -0.99
C PHE A 82 -15.80 -0.10 0.17
N SER A 83 -16.09 1.19 0.00
CA SER A 83 -16.98 1.93 0.89
C SER A 83 -18.11 2.56 0.07
N PHE A 84 -19.18 2.94 0.76
CA PHE A 84 -20.30 3.65 0.14
C PHE A 84 -20.55 4.96 0.87
N LEU A 85 -20.76 6.01 0.12
CA LEU A 85 -21.16 7.32 0.60
C LEU A 85 -22.59 7.63 0.14
N ASP A 86 -23.33 8.37 0.94
CA ASP A 86 -24.60 8.96 0.48
C ASP A 86 -24.36 10.25 -0.34
N ALA A 87 -25.44 10.89 -0.75
CA ALA A 87 -25.38 12.15 -1.50
C ALA A 87 -24.82 13.35 -0.69
N GLN A 88 -24.65 13.19 0.62
CA GLN A 88 -24.02 14.17 1.52
C GLN A 88 -22.56 13.81 1.85
N ASN A 89 -22.00 12.80 1.17
CA ASN A 89 -20.66 12.24 1.42
C ASN A 89 -20.51 11.62 2.83
N VAL A 90 -21.60 11.13 3.42
CA VAL A 90 -21.54 10.42 4.69
C VAL A 90 -21.37 8.91 4.41
N PRO A 91 -20.44 8.21 5.11
CA PRO A 91 -20.31 6.77 5.01
C PRO A 91 -21.61 6.05 5.40
N VAL A 92 -22.04 5.11 4.56
CA VAL A 92 -23.28 4.33 4.75
C VAL A 92 -23.03 2.82 4.72
N GLY A 93 -21.80 2.39 5.06
CA GLY A 93 -21.47 0.98 5.25
C GLY A 93 -22.23 0.40 6.45
N SER A 94 -22.84 -0.79 6.28
CA SER A 94 -23.64 -1.46 7.29
C SER A 94 -23.55 -2.98 7.13
N PRO A 95 -23.54 -3.77 8.23
CA PRO A 95 -23.60 -5.22 8.16
C PRO A 95 -24.88 -5.74 7.51
N ASP A 96 -25.97 -4.94 7.51
CA ASP A 96 -27.23 -5.29 6.86
C ASP A 96 -27.22 -5.04 5.35
N ARG A 97 -26.16 -4.46 4.81
CA ARG A 97 -25.97 -4.25 3.38
C ARG A 97 -25.28 -5.46 2.78
N THR A 98 -25.92 -6.11 1.84
CA THR A 98 -25.30 -7.13 0.98
C THR A 98 -24.54 -6.48 -0.16
N LEU A 99 -23.45 -7.08 -0.60
CA LEU A 99 -22.66 -6.56 -1.72
C LEU A 99 -22.13 -7.71 -2.57
N ASP A 100 -22.77 -7.96 -3.70
CA ASP A 100 -22.20 -8.79 -4.76
C ASP A 100 -21.41 -7.89 -5.71
N VAL A 101 -20.24 -8.35 -6.11
CA VAL A 101 -19.30 -7.61 -6.97
C VAL A 101 -18.99 -8.44 -8.20
N ALA A 102 -19.07 -7.81 -9.37
CA ALA A 102 -18.58 -8.37 -10.62
C ALA A 102 -17.50 -7.42 -11.19
N LEU A 103 -16.33 -7.96 -11.52
CA LEU A 103 -15.20 -7.20 -12.04
C LEU A 103 -15.02 -7.51 -13.53
N TYR A 104 -14.80 -6.46 -14.32
CA TYR A 104 -14.70 -6.50 -15.77
C TYR A 104 -13.37 -5.86 -16.20
N ASP A 105 -12.67 -6.48 -17.14
CA ASP A 105 -11.62 -5.81 -17.91
C ASP A 105 -12.26 -5.03 -19.05
N LEU A 106 -12.39 -3.71 -18.87
CA LEU A 106 -13.10 -2.84 -19.84
C LEU A 106 -12.33 -2.69 -21.16
N GLY A 107 -11.03 -2.95 -21.14
CA GLY A 107 -10.19 -2.95 -22.35
C GLY A 107 -10.31 -4.22 -23.17
N ALA A 108 -10.75 -5.33 -22.54
CA ALA A 108 -10.92 -6.62 -23.21
C ALA A 108 -12.40 -6.87 -23.59
N ASP A 109 -13.28 -6.93 -22.60
CA ASP A 109 -14.73 -7.18 -22.81
C ASP A 109 -15.56 -6.50 -21.71
N PRO A 110 -16.13 -5.31 -21.96
CA PRO A 110 -16.94 -4.59 -20.98
C PRO A 110 -18.32 -5.22 -20.69
N ALA A 111 -18.70 -6.27 -21.43
CA ALA A 111 -20.00 -6.95 -21.28
C ALA A 111 -19.91 -8.24 -20.46
N LYS A 112 -18.70 -8.78 -20.27
CA LYS A 112 -18.50 -10.08 -19.59
C LYS A 112 -17.64 -9.93 -18.34
N PRO A 113 -18.15 -10.25 -17.14
CA PRO A 113 -17.33 -10.23 -15.94
C PRO A 113 -16.27 -11.34 -16.00
N LEU A 114 -15.07 -11.01 -15.54
CA LEU A 114 -13.96 -11.96 -15.35
C LEU A 114 -14.00 -12.58 -13.95
N ILE A 115 -14.38 -11.79 -12.95
CA ILE A 115 -14.40 -12.20 -11.54
C ILE A 115 -15.73 -11.82 -10.94
N THR A 116 -16.30 -12.69 -10.13
CA THR A 116 -17.50 -12.40 -9.35
C THR A 116 -17.34 -12.92 -7.94
N GLY A 117 -17.91 -12.22 -6.96
CA GLY A 117 -17.86 -12.62 -5.57
C GLY A 117 -18.78 -11.77 -4.70
N THR A 118 -18.99 -12.23 -3.46
CA THR A 118 -19.69 -11.44 -2.43
C THR A 118 -18.65 -10.85 -1.49
N ALA A 119 -18.67 -9.55 -1.32
CA ALA A 119 -17.75 -8.86 -0.43
C ALA A 119 -18.17 -9.00 1.04
N THR A 120 -17.19 -9.20 1.92
CA THR A 120 -17.38 -9.33 3.37
C THR A 120 -17.36 -7.96 4.02
N PHE A 121 -18.33 -7.69 4.90
CA PHE A 121 -18.39 -6.45 5.67
C PHE A 121 -17.42 -6.46 6.85
N ILE A 122 -16.73 -5.32 7.08
CA ILE A 122 -15.84 -5.11 8.23
C ILE A 122 -16.07 -3.70 8.79
N TRP A 123 -16.13 -3.57 10.11
CA TRP A 123 -16.09 -2.28 10.77
C TRP A 123 -14.69 -1.65 10.74
N ALA A 124 -14.60 -0.46 10.20
CA ALA A 124 -13.45 0.42 10.35
C ALA A 124 -13.52 1.20 11.66
N ILE A 125 -14.70 1.76 11.95
CA ILE A 125 -15.05 2.46 13.18
C ILE A 125 -16.48 2.06 13.56
N GLU A 126 -16.62 1.12 14.46
CA GLU A 126 -17.93 0.67 14.90
C GLU A 126 -18.65 1.75 15.75
N PRO A 127 -19.93 2.03 15.55
CA PRO A 127 -20.84 1.53 14.51
C PRO A 127 -21.01 2.51 13.35
N THR A 128 -20.01 3.33 13.03
CA THR A 128 -20.16 4.51 12.17
C THR A 128 -19.54 4.38 10.78
N VAL A 129 -18.43 3.64 10.64
CA VAL A 129 -17.76 3.48 9.37
C VAL A 129 -17.49 2.01 9.10
N GLY A 130 -18.08 1.48 8.04
CA GLY A 130 -17.85 0.12 7.58
C GLY A 130 -17.34 0.09 6.15
N VAL A 131 -16.59 -0.94 5.83
CA VAL A 131 -16.09 -1.26 4.50
C VAL A 131 -16.44 -2.68 4.11
N TYR A 132 -16.32 -2.98 2.82
CA TYR A 132 -16.53 -4.32 2.28
C TYR A 132 -15.25 -4.78 1.60
N VAL A 133 -14.87 -6.02 1.77
CA VAL A 133 -13.62 -6.59 1.27
C VAL A 133 -13.91 -7.75 0.34
N LEU A 134 -13.23 -7.77 -0.80
CA LEU A 134 -13.20 -8.87 -1.74
C LEU A 134 -11.75 -9.19 -2.10
N ASN A 135 -11.32 -10.42 -1.86
CA ASN A 135 -10.04 -10.91 -2.39
C ASN A 135 -10.26 -11.40 -3.82
N ALA A 136 -9.43 -10.93 -4.74
CA ALA A 136 -9.51 -11.24 -6.15
C ALA A 136 -8.10 -11.34 -6.75
N ASP A 137 -7.94 -12.20 -7.76
CA ASP A 137 -6.71 -12.24 -8.56
C ASP A 137 -6.99 -11.51 -9.89
N LEU A 138 -6.36 -10.34 -10.06
CA LEU A 138 -6.54 -9.49 -11.23
C LEU A 138 -5.53 -9.88 -12.31
N PRO A 139 -5.95 -10.57 -13.39
CA PRO A 139 -5.00 -11.16 -14.35
C PRO A 139 -4.36 -10.16 -15.31
N THR A 140 -4.89 -8.94 -15.41
CA THR A 140 -4.45 -7.91 -16.35
C THR A 140 -4.41 -6.54 -15.70
N ALA A 141 -3.48 -5.68 -16.16
CA ALA A 141 -3.50 -4.26 -15.88
C ALA A 141 -4.33 -3.50 -16.94
N GLY A 142 -4.79 -2.31 -16.59
CA GLY A 142 -5.57 -1.45 -17.48
C GLY A 142 -6.80 -0.88 -16.82
N VAL A 143 -7.76 -0.47 -17.63
CA VAL A 143 -9.03 0.08 -17.13
C VAL A 143 -10.00 -1.04 -16.83
N TRP A 144 -10.39 -1.15 -15.58
CA TRP A 144 -11.34 -2.12 -15.08
C TRP A 144 -12.67 -1.47 -14.69
N GLY A 145 -13.71 -2.28 -14.61
CA GLY A 145 -15.01 -1.92 -14.08
C GLY A 145 -15.40 -2.78 -12.91
N ALA A 146 -15.99 -2.17 -11.89
CA ALA A 146 -16.67 -2.87 -10.81
C ALA A 146 -18.18 -2.61 -10.89
N GLU A 147 -18.94 -3.68 -11.03
CA GLU A 147 -20.40 -3.66 -10.90
C GLU A 147 -20.75 -4.13 -9.49
N PHE A 148 -21.42 -3.28 -8.77
CA PHE A 148 -21.91 -3.53 -7.42
C PHE A 148 -23.41 -3.78 -7.45
N ARG A 149 -23.84 -4.96 -7.02
CA ARG A 149 -25.24 -5.25 -6.74
C ARG A 149 -25.43 -5.26 -5.24
N THR A 150 -26.11 -4.25 -4.74
CA THR A 150 -26.21 -3.99 -3.29
C THR A 150 -27.65 -3.79 -2.85
N ALA A 151 -27.98 -4.25 -1.64
CA ALA A 151 -29.26 -4.05 -0.98
C ALA A 151 -29.06 -3.89 0.53
N VAL A 152 -29.94 -3.16 1.20
CA VAL A 152 -29.94 -2.98 2.65
C VAL A 152 -31.18 -3.61 3.25
N GLY A 153 -31.03 -4.40 4.32
CA GLY A 153 -32.15 -4.94 5.10
C GLY A 153 -33.15 -5.78 4.28
N GLY A 154 -32.68 -6.45 3.21
CA GLY A 154 -33.56 -7.22 2.31
C GLY A 154 -34.40 -6.37 1.36
N GLY A 155 -34.08 -5.09 1.21
CA GLY A 155 -34.72 -4.18 0.22
C GLY A 155 -34.42 -4.58 -1.22
N ALA A 156 -35.00 -3.84 -2.18
CA ALA A 156 -34.74 -4.05 -3.61
C ALA A 156 -33.26 -3.79 -3.90
N PRO A 157 -32.57 -4.67 -4.64
CA PRO A 157 -31.18 -4.48 -5.00
C PRO A 157 -31.03 -3.33 -6.01
N GLU A 158 -29.97 -2.54 -5.80
CA GLU A 158 -29.50 -1.53 -6.74
C GLU A 158 -28.23 -2.03 -7.42
N THR A 159 -28.05 -1.71 -8.70
CA THR A 159 -26.83 -2.01 -9.46
C THR A 159 -26.12 -0.71 -9.81
N ILE A 160 -24.84 -0.62 -9.45
CA ILE A 160 -23.99 0.55 -9.66
C ILE A 160 -22.70 0.09 -10.34
N ARG A 161 -22.26 0.81 -11.38
CA ARG A 161 -21.03 0.52 -12.12
C ARG A 161 -20.05 1.68 -12.03
N VAL A 162 -18.81 1.39 -11.69
CA VAL A 162 -17.72 2.38 -11.67
C VAL A 162 -16.48 1.82 -12.34
N GLY A 163 -15.75 2.70 -13.02
CA GLY A 163 -14.43 2.38 -13.56
C GLY A 163 -13.34 2.61 -12.52
N PHE A 164 -12.26 1.83 -12.60
CA PHE A 164 -11.05 2.03 -11.83
C PHE A 164 -9.82 1.52 -12.60
N ASP A 165 -8.63 1.96 -12.19
CA ASP A 165 -7.40 1.51 -12.83
C ASP A 165 -6.76 0.36 -12.03
N VAL A 166 -6.26 -0.65 -12.75
CA VAL A 166 -5.40 -1.70 -12.25
C VAL A 166 -4.00 -1.49 -12.78
N GLN A 167 -3.04 -1.28 -11.88
CA GLN A 167 -1.65 -1.02 -12.22
C GLN A 167 -0.92 -2.31 -12.64
N PRO A 168 0.06 -2.24 -13.54
CA PRO A 168 0.83 -3.42 -13.95
C PRO A 168 1.71 -3.98 -12.82
N THR A 169 2.07 -3.14 -11.85
CA THR A 169 2.85 -3.49 -10.66
C THR A 169 2.30 -2.77 -9.44
N SER A 170 2.35 -3.41 -8.29
CA SER A 170 1.99 -2.77 -7.03
C SER A 170 2.93 -1.61 -6.69
N THR A 171 2.37 -0.52 -6.18
CA THR A 171 3.14 0.60 -5.64
C THR A 171 3.76 0.27 -4.28
N VAL A 172 3.23 -0.70 -3.57
CA VAL A 172 3.76 -1.21 -2.29
C VAL A 172 4.34 -2.61 -2.47
N VAL A 173 5.03 -3.14 -1.47
CA VAL A 173 5.45 -4.55 -1.48
C VAL A 173 4.20 -5.43 -1.62
N ALA A 174 4.19 -6.28 -2.63
CA ALA A 174 3.03 -7.09 -2.97
C ALA A 174 3.10 -8.48 -2.31
N VAL A 175 1.96 -9.16 -2.26
CA VAL A 175 1.91 -10.60 -1.94
C VAL A 175 2.69 -11.35 -3.03
N GLY A 176 3.61 -12.22 -2.60
CA GLY A 176 4.55 -12.93 -3.45
C GLY A 176 5.91 -12.25 -3.63
N ASP A 177 6.07 -10.98 -3.24
CA ASP A 177 7.36 -10.29 -3.25
C ASP A 177 8.21 -10.70 -2.04
N PRO A 178 9.55 -10.67 -2.16
CA PRO A 178 10.42 -10.78 -1.00
C PRO A 178 10.27 -9.55 -0.09
N ALA A 179 10.21 -9.79 1.22
CA ALA A 179 10.18 -8.74 2.23
C ALA A 179 11.52 -7.96 2.22
N PRO A 180 11.52 -6.62 2.09
CA PRO A 180 12.73 -5.82 2.19
C PRO A 180 13.38 -6.00 3.57
N PRO A 181 14.69 -6.36 3.63
CA PRO A 181 15.40 -6.58 4.89
C PRO A 181 15.81 -5.24 5.53
N THR A 182 14.83 -4.52 6.03
CA THR A 182 15.00 -3.18 6.59
C THR A 182 15.59 -3.22 8.00
N ASP A 183 16.57 -2.36 8.25
CA ASP A 183 17.15 -2.15 9.57
C ASP A 183 16.37 -1.05 10.31
N ASN A 184 15.33 -1.45 11.02
CA ASN A 184 14.52 -0.55 11.85
C ASN A 184 15.03 -0.55 13.31
N PRO A 185 14.81 0.55 14.08
CA PRO A 185 15.24 0.65 15.47
C PRO A 185 14.66 -0.46 16.37
N THR A 186 15.51 -0.99 17.26
CA THR A 186 15.16 -2.00 18.25
C THR A 186 15.37 -1.51 19.68
N LEU A 187 14.91 -2.25 20.68
CA LEU A 187 15.16 -1.94 22.10
C LEU A 187 16.66 -1.90 22.43
N ALA A 188 17.48 -2.70 21.75
CA ALA A 188 18.93 -2.70 21.95
C ALA A 188 19.57 -1.35 21.58
N ASP A 189 19.09 -0.70 20.51
CA ASP A 189 19.60 0.57 20.01
C ASP A 189 19.31 1.75 20.95
N VAL A 190 18.27 1.62 21.77
CA VAL A 190 17.79 2.68 22.67
C VAL A 190 18.05 2.37 24.16
N GLY A 191 18.84 1.32 24.44
CA GLY A 191 19.20 0.92 25.79
C GLY A 191 18.02 0.37 26.62
N GLY A 192 17.06 -0.27 25.94
CA GLY A 192 15.89 -0.89 26.54
C GLY A 192 14.71 0.05 26.79
N ASP A 193 14.78 1.30 26.36
CA ASP A 193 13.73 2.30 26.56
C ASP A 193 12.81 2.39 25.34
N VAL A 194 11.73 1.62 25.33
CA VAL A 194 10.76 1.55 24.23
C VAL A 194 10.11 2.90 23.91
N THR A 195 10.05 3.81 24.85
CA THR A 195 9.45 5.14 24.64
C THR A 195 10.24 6.02 23.67
N LYS A 196 11.47 5.61 23.34
CA LYS A 196 12.33 6.29 22.35
C LYS A 196 12.10 5.83 20.91
N ILE A 197 11.35 4.73 20.70
CA ILE A 197 11.10 4.15 19.39
C ILE A 197 9.64 3.79 19.13
N SER A 198 8.73 4.10 20.07
CA SER A 198 7.31 3.83 19.92
C SER A 198 6.45 4.98 20.44
N THR A 199 5.41 5.30 19.69
CA THR A 199 4.35 6.24 20.10
C THR A 199 3.12 5.55 20.67
N ASP A 200 3.14 4.21 20.79
CA ASP A 200 2.09 3.44 21.45
C ASP A 200 2.07 3.74 22.95
N ALA A 201 0.91 4.09 23.50
CA ALA A 201 0.75 4.34 24.92
C ALA A 201 0.90 3.09 25.81
N LYS A 202 0.78 1.90 25.20
CA LYS A 202 0.92 0.58 25.86
C LYS A 202 1.72 -0.36 24.96
N PRO A 203 3.02 -0.08 24.70
CA PRO A 203 3.80 -0.88 23.78
C PRO A 203 4.04 -2.28 24.37
N VAL A 204 4.00 -3.27 23.49
CA VAL A 204 4.45 -4.64 23.78
C VAL A 204 5.93 -4.71 23.44
N GLU A 205 6.80 -4.75 24.44
CA GLU A 205 8.27 -4.71 24.23
C GLU A 205 8.78 -5.79 23.26
N ALA A 206 8.12 -6.95 23.20
CA ALA A 206 8.45 -8.02 22.29
C ALA A 206 8.41 -7.58 20.79
N PHE A 207 7.58 -6.58 20.45
CA PHE A 207 7.47 -6.07 19.09
C PHE A 207 8.67 -5.21 18.65
N TYR A 208 9.59 -4.94 19.54
CA TYR A 208 10.76 -4.08 19.31
C TYR A 208 12.10 -4.78 19.62
N GLN A 209 12.07 -6.11 19.77
CA GLN A 209 13.29 -6.90 20.04
C GLN A 209 14.12 -7.19 18.80
N THR A 210 13.49 -7.20 17.64
CA THR A 210 14.06 -7.70 16.39
C THR A 210 13.82 -6.70 15.27
N SER A 211 14.83 -6.43 14.45
CA SER A 211 14.63 -5.68 13.21
C SER A 211 14.00 -6.55 12.13
N ILE A 212 13.42 -5.93 11.10
CA ILE A 212 12.91 -6.66 9.93
C ILE A 212 14.07 -7.42 9.24
N ALA A 213 15.27 -6.80 9.16
CA ALA A 213 16.45 -7.44 8.59
C ALA A 213 16.83 -8.73 9.32
N ASP A 214 16.83 -8.69 10.67
CA ASP A 214 17.12 -9.86 11.49
C ASP A 214 16.03 -10.94 11.37
N ALA A 215 14.75 -10.54 11.28
CA ALA A 215 13.65 -11.48 11.10
C ALA A 215 13.76 -12.20 9.75
N VAL A 216 14.02 -11.49 8.66
CA VAL A 216 14.29 -12.09 7.34
C VAL A 216 15.50 -13.03 7.40
N ALA A 217 16.59 -12.62 8.06
CA ALA A 217 17.79 -13.45 8.20
C ALA A 217 17.57 -14.70 9.04
N ALA A 218 16.67 -14.64 10.02
CA ALA A 218 16.31 -15.79 10.88
C ALA A 218 15.55 -16.88 10.15
N ARG A 219 14.97 -16.60 8.98
CA ARG A 219 14.17 -17.53 8.17
C ARG A 219 13.04 -18.19 8.97
N LYS A 220 12.31 -17.36 9.69
CA LYS A 220 11.12 -17.73 10.44
C LYS A 220 9.97 -16.82 10.05
N PRO A 221 8.72 -17.27 10.16
CA PRO A 221 7.57 -16.41 9.92
C PRO A 221 7.58 -15.19 10.84
N PHE A 222 7.17 -14.05 10.30
CA PHE A 222 7.00 -12.83 11.10
C PHE A 222 5.88 -11.95 10.56
N VAL A 223 5.39 -11.08 11.42
CA VAL A 223 4.43 -10.03 11.09
C VAL A 223 5.07 -8.68 11.30
N VAL A 224 5.02 -7.80 10.33
CA VAL A 224 5.43 -6.40 10.51
C VAL A 224 4.22 -5.48 10.43
N VAL A 225 4.12 -4.58 11.42
CA VAL A 225 3.05 -3.60 11.57
C VAL A 225 3.66 -2.21 11.45
N PHE A 226 3.28 -1.48 10.42
CA PHE A 226 3.63 -0.07 10.28
C PHE A 226 2.50 0.75 10.88
N ALA A 227 2.71 1.24 12.10
CA ALA A 227 1.69 2.00 12.82
C ALA A 227 2.32 3.03 13.76
N THR A 228 1.73 4.23 13.80
CA THR A 228 2.10 5.36 14.64
C THR A 228 0.88 5.92 15.37
N PRO A 229 0.52 5.40 16.55
CA PRO A 229 -0.69 5.84 17.25
C PRO A 229 -0.79 7.34 17.48
N LYS A 230 0.34 8.02 17.72
CA LYS A 230 0.36 9.45 18.04
C LYS A 230 0.27 10.35 16.81
N PHE A 231 0.78 9.91 15.65
CA PHE A 231 0.90 10.75 14.44
C PHE A 231 0.12 10.19 13.24
N CYS A 232 -0.80 9.28 13.51
CA CYS A 232 -1.59 8.59 12.49
C CYS A 232 -2.53 9.55 11.76
N LYS A 233 -2.40 9.64 10.44
CA LYS A 233 -3.27 10.47 9.60
C LYS A 233 -4.66 9.88 9.40
N THR A 234 -4.80 8.55 9.54
CA THR A 234 -6.05 7.81 9.30
C THR A 234 -6.83 7.52 10.58
N ALA A 235 -6.26 7.77 11.76
CA ALA A 235 -6.77 7.36 13.08
C ALA A 235 -6.90 5.84 13.29
N GLN A 236 -6.37 5.00 12.38
CA GLN A 236 -6.48 3.54 12.45
C GLN A 236 -5.28 2.86 13.13
N CYS A 237 -4.15 3.54 13.35
CA CYS A 237 -2.92 2.91 13.87
C CYS A 237 -3.09 2.37 15.31
N GLY A 238 -3.75 3.11 16.19
CA GLY A 238 -4.08 2.64 17.54
C GLY A 238 -4.98 1.40 17.51
N PRO A 239 -6.16 1.48 16.89
CA PRO A 239 -7.02 0.31 16.70
C PRO A 239 -6.34 -0.90 16.04
N THR A 240 -5.46 -0.68 15.07
CA THR A 240 -4.67 -1.75 14.45
C THR A 240 -3.77 -2.45 15.47
N LEU A 241 -2.97 -1.70 16.24
CA LEU A 241 -2.12 -2.30 17.26
C LEU A 241 -2.93 -3.01 18.37
N ASP A 242 -4.06 -2.44 18.80
CA ASP A 242 -4.92 -3.08 19.79
C ASP A 242 -5.50 -4.41 19.30
N ARG A 243 -5.70 -4.55 17.99
CA ARG A 243 -6.12 -5.80 17.33
C ARG A 243 -4.95 -6.80 17.16
N VAL A 244 -3.77 -6.32 16.80
CA VAL A 244 -2.58 -7.16 16.60
C VAL A 244 -2.07 -7.78 17.89
N LYS A 245 -2.10 -7.04 19.02
CA LYS A 245 -1.54 -7.49 20.31
C LYS A 245 -2.11 -8.81 20.82
N PRO A 246 -3.45 -9.04 20.88
CA PRO A 246 -4.01 -10.31 21.30
C PRO A 246 -3.68 -11.46 20.33
N ILE A 247 -3.64 -11.20 19.04
CA ILE A 247 -3.24 -12.20 18.04
C ILE A 247 -1.78 -12.60 18.23
N ALA A 248 -0.88 -11.65 18.42
CA ALA A 248 0.52 -11.95 18.74
C ALA A 248 0.68 -12.79 20.02
N ALA A 249 -0.15 -12.54 21.03
CA ALA A 249 -0.14 -13.33 22.25
C ALA A 249 -0.65 -14.78 22.05
N ALA A 250 -1.51 -15.01 21.05
CA ALA A 250 -2.00 -16.34 20.68
C ALA A 250 -1.00 -17.14 19.82
N HIS A 251 -0.07 -16.44 19.12
CA HIS A 251 0.91 -17.01 18.20
C HIS A 251 2.36 -16.77 18.67
N PRO A 252 2.82 -17.38 19.78
CA PRO A 252 4.13 -17.09 20.38
C PRO A 252 5.33 -17.53 19.54
N ASP A 253 5.13 -18.40 18.56
CA ASP A 253 6.18 -18.88 17.65
C ASP A 253 6.40 -17.96 16.43
N VAL A 254 5.50 -16.98 16.21
CA VAL A 254 5.60 -15.96 15.17
C VAL A 254 6.15 -14.67 15.77
N THR A 255 7.16 -14.09 15.12
CA THR A 255 7.73 -12.80 15.53
C THR A 255 6.83 -11.64 15.06
N PHE A 256 6.44 -10.74 15.98
CA PHE A 256 5.72 -9.53 15.63
C PHE A 256 6.62 -8.32 15.81
N ILE A 257 6.63 -7.41 14.81
CA ILE A 257 7.48 -6.22 14.78
C ILE A 257 6.58 -5.01 14.54
N ASN A 258 6.64 -3.98 15.41
CA ASN A 258 6.02 -2.68 15.12
C ASN A 258 7.07 -1.67 14.70
N VAL A 259 6.81 -0.97 13.60
CA VAL A 259 7.66 0.07 13.03
C VAL A 259 6.89 1.38 12.96
N GLU A 260 7.46 2.45 13.51
CA GLU A 260 6.95 3.80 13.30
C GLU A 260 7.20 4.22 11.84
N PRO A 261 6.16 4.58 11.07
CA PRO A 261 6.30 4.88 9.64
C PRO A 261 6.96 6.24 9.35
N TYR A 262 7.18 7.06 10.37
CA TYR A 262 7.81 8.37 10.24
C TYR A 262 9.11 8.45 11.05
N GLN A 263 10.03 9.30 10.60
CA GLN A 263 11.20 9.63 11.39
C GLN A 263 10.77 10.41 12.64
N LEU A 264 11.22 9.93 13.79
CA LEU A 264 10.89 10.51 15.08
C LEU A 264 12.17 10.93 15.79
N GLU A 265 12.11 12.03 16.51
CA GLU A 265 13.19 12.50 17.36
C GLU A 265 12.71 12.86 18.77
N PRO A 266 13.51 12.67 19.81
CA PRO A 266 13.14 13.04 21.16
C PRO A 266 13.28 14.56 21.37
N ILE A 267 12.14 15.24 21.59
CA ILE A 267 12.09 16.66 21.97
C ILE A 267 11.39 16.74 23.34
N ASP A 268 12.05 17.34 24.32
CA ASP A 268 11.54 17.49 25.69
C ASP A 268 11.07 16.16 26.33
N GLY A 269 11.76 15.07 26.02
CA GLY A 269 11.46 13.73 26.53
C GLY A 269 10.26 13.05 25.89
N GLN A 270 9.76 13.57 24.76
CA GLN A 270 8.70 12.98 23.97
C GLN A 270 9.13 12.81 22.52
N LEU A 271 8.70 11.72 21.88
CA LEU A 271 8.88 11.56 20.44
C LEU A 271 8.03 12.58 19.68
N GLN A 272 8.67 13.28 18.74
CA GLN A 272 8.06 14.20 17.80
C GLN A 272 8.45 13.81 16.37
N PRO A 273 7.60 14.04 15.38
CA PRO A 273 7.93 13.71 14.00
C PRO A 273 8.87 14.75 13.41
N VAL A 274 9.81 14.27 12.59
CA VAL A 274 10.66 15.13 11.77
C VAL A 274 9.84 15.62 10.57
N LEU A 275 9.87 16.93 10.34
CA LEU A 275 9.17 17.55 9.20
C LEU A 275 10.06 17.55 7.95
N THR A 276 9.44 17.50 6.78
CA THR A 276 10.15 17.54 5.50
C THR A 276 10.44 18.99 5.09
N GLY A 277 11.63 19.49 5.41
CA GLY A 277 12.03 20.87 5.14
C GLY A 277 11.05 21.87 5.75
N ASP A 278 10.55 22.83 4.96
CA ASP A 278 9.57 23.84 5.38
C ASP A 278 8.11 23.38 5.21
N SER A 279 7.86 22.13 4.78
CA SER A 279 6.52 21.55 4.64
C SER A 279 6.01 21.06 6.00
N PRO A 280 4.68 21.08 6.24
CA PRO A 280 4.07 20.41 7.38
C PRO A 280 4.04 18.87 7.25
N ASP A 281 4.55 18.33 6.14
CA ASP A 281 4.55 16.89 5.89
C ASP A 281 5.59 16.19 6.77
N LEU A 282 5.22 15.00 7.26
CA LEU A 282 6.10 14.17 8.07
C LEU A 282 7.12 13.46 7.18
N THR A 283 8.38 13.44 7.59
CA THR A 283 9.43 12.70 6.91
C THR A 283 9.23 11.21 7.17
N THR A 284 9.17 10.42 6.10
CA THR A 284 9.01 8.96 6.19
C THR A 284 10.25 8.31 6.79
N ALA A 285 10.06 7.22 7.53
CA ALA A 285 11.14 6.36 7.98
C ALA A 285 11.71 5.53 6.81
N THR A 286 12.97 5.12 6.89
CA THR A 286 13.62 4.26 5.88
C THR A 286 12.78 3.03 5.55
N ALA A 287 12.22 2.39 6.57
CA ALA A 287 11.33 1.24 6.39
C ALA A 287 10.09 1.56 5.55
N THR A 288 9.49 2.72 5.74
CA THR A 288 8.33 3.18 4.96
C THR A 288 8.68 3.33 3.47
N ASP A 289 9.86 3.89 3.19
CA ASP A 289 10.33 4.10 1.82
C ASP A 289 10.72 2.77 1.14
N GLU A 290 11.42 1.87 1.84
CA GLU A 290 11.82 0.57 1.32
C GLU A 290 10.62 -0.35 1.08
N TRP A 291 9.61 -0.31 1.95
CA TRP A 291 8.35 -1.02 1.79
C TRP A 291 7.37 -0.28 0.87
N ARG A 292 7.75 0.92 0.41
CA ARG A 292 7.00 1.77 -0.54
C ARG A 292 5.58 2.09 -0.06
N LEU A 293 5.40 2.32 1.24
CA LEU A 293 4.09 2.55 1.82
C LEU A 293 3.55 3.93 1.46
N THR A 294 2.28 3.98 1.08
CA THR A 294 1.57 5.22 0.68
C THR A 294 0.61 5.72 1.75
N ALA A 295 0.37 4.92 2.77
CA ALA A 295 -0.53 5.23 3.90
C ALA A 295 -0.12 4.41 5.13
N GLU A 296 -0.71 4.72 6.28
CA GLU A 296 -0.62 3.93 7.51
C GLU A 296 -2.02 3.78 8.16
N PRO A 297 -2.27 2.70 8.91
CA PRO A 297 -1.39 1.57 9.20
C PRO A 297 -1.33 0.55 8.05
N TRP A 298 -0.31 -0.30 8.10
CA TRP A 298 -0.18 -1.46 7.22
C TRP A 298 0.33 -2.66 8.01
N VAL A 299 -0.20 -3.85 7.71
CA VAL A 299 0.27 -5.10 8.31
C VAL A 299 0.63 -6.07 7.19
N PHE A 300 1.84 -6.62 7.27
CA PHE A 300 2.30 -7.67 6.37
C PHE A 300 2.60 -8.93 7.16
N VAL A 301 2.22 -10.06 6.60
CA VAL A 301 2.62 -11.39 7.09
C VAL A 301 3.64 -11.94 6.12
N VAL A 302 4.74 -12.45 6.65
CA VAL A 302 5.89 -12.95 5.89
C VAL A 302 6.19 -14.38 6.34
N ASP A 303 6.40 -15.27 5.40
CA ASP A 303 6.72 -16.67 5.67
C ASP A 303 8.20 -16.89 6.03
N GLY A 304 8.56 -18.16 6.31
CA GLY A 304 9.93 -18.55 6.65
C GLY A 304 10.94 -18.43 5.50
N GLU A 305 10.49 -18.30 4.28
CA GLU A 305 11.31 -18.02 3.10
C GLU A 305 11.56 -16.51 2.90
N GLY A 306 10.89 -15.67 3.69
CA GLY A 306 10.97 -14.22 3.60
C GLY A 306 10.05 -13.64 2.52
N ILE A 307 9.02 -14.37 2.11
CA ILE A 307 8.04 -13.94 1.11
C ILE A 307 6.80 -13.37 1.80
N VAL A 308 6.31 -12.23 1.34
CA VAL A 308 5.07 -11.63 1.81
C VAL A 308 3.89 -12.50 1.38
N THR A 309 3.16 -13.05 2.33
CA THR A 309 1.98 -13.88 2.09
C THR A 309 0.66 -13.14 2.28
N SER A 310 0.71 -12.03 3.04
CA SER A 310 -0.47 -11.20 3.27
C SER A 310 -0.11 -9.72 3.39
N SER A 311 -0.97 -8.84 2.86
CA SER A 311 -0.79 -7.39 2.87
C SER A 311 -2.13 -6.74 3.23
N LEU A 312 -2.25 -6.22 4.45
CA LEU A 312 -3.48 -5.69 5.02
C LEU A 312 -3.34 -4.19 5.25
N MET A 313 -3.96 -3.41 4.37
CA MET A 313 -3.93 -1.95 4.42
C MET A 313 -5.10 -1.40 5.25
N LEU A 314 -4.83 -0.46 6.13
CA LEU A 314 -5.79 0.37 6.89
C LEU A 314 -6.75 -0.42 7.78
N ILE A 315 -7.62 -1.23 7.19
CA ILE A 315 -8.76 -1.85 7.85
C ILE A 315 -8.78 -3.34 7.53
N PHE A 316 -8.81 -4.17 8.54
CA PHE A 316 -8.94 -5.62 8.44
C PHE A 316 -9.66 -6.17 9.66
N SER A 317 -10.21 -7.38 9.56
CA SER A 317 -10.82 -8.05 10.72
C SER A 317 -9.81 -8.88 11.51
N ASP A 318 -10.16 -9.26 12.73
CA ASP A 318 -9.36 -10.16 13.54
C ASP A 318 -9.20 -11.51 12.82
N GLU A 319 -10.29 -12.01 12.22
CA GLU A 319 -10.30 -13.27 11.48
C GLU A 319 -9.39 -13.25 10.23
N GLU A 320 -9.28 -12.09 9.54
CA GLU A 320 -8.36 -11.97 8.40
C GLU A 320 -6.90 -12.07 8.84
N LEU A 321 -6.52 -11.36 9.91
CA LEU A 321 -5.15 -11.42 10.41
C LEU A 321 -4.83 -12.77 11.04
N GLU A 322 -5.74 -13.32 11.84
CA GLU A 322 -5.60 -14.66 12.44
C GLU A 322 -5.38 -15.73 11.36
N ALA A 323 -6.21 -15.72 10.32
CA ALA A 323 -6.07 -16.66 9.20
C ALA A 323 -4.74 -16.48 8.45
N ALA A 324 -4.28 -15.23 8.27
CA ALA A 324 -3.03 -14.93 7.60
C ALA A 324 -1.81 -15.40 8.43
N VAL A 325 -1.84 -15.23 9.75
CA VAL A 325 -0.77 -15.68 10.66
C VAL A 325 -0.74 -17.20 10.75
N ALA A 326 -1.89 -17.84 10.93
CA ALA A 326 -1.98 -19.30 11.00
C ALA A 326 -1.54 -20.00 9.70
N ALA A 327 -1.60 -19.30 8.55
CA ALA A 327 -1.17 -19.88 7.26
C ALA A 327 0.36 -19.97 7.11
N VAL A 328 1.15 -19.30 7.96
CA VAL A 328 2.63 -19.28 7.90
C VAL A 328 3.30 -20.01 9.07
N GLU A 329 2.52 -20.46 10.08
CA GLU A 329 2.98 -21.33 11.16
C GLU A 329 3.19 -22.76 10.63
#